data_5a48a457a24efdd6c0fbf4c4ec14e5f3
#
_entry.id   5a48a457a24efdd6c0fbf4c4ec14e5f3
#
_cell.length_a   1.000
_cell.length_b   1.000
_cell.length_c   1.000
_cell.angle_alpha   90.00
_cell.angle_beta   90.00
_cell.angle_gamma   90.00
#
_symmetry.space_group_name_H-M   'P 1'
#
loop_
_entity.id
_entity.type
_entity.pdbx_description
1 polymer ?
#
loop_
_entity_poly.entity_id
_entity_poly.type
_entity_poly.pdbx_seq_one_letter_code
_entity_poly.pdbx_strand_id
1 'polypeptide(L)'
;MRIYEKNITFATDFININKGMKFFYRTLLFFVVAISLALFTSCKSKVKVLEDGLSFCEAVYADDDVIYISNFGVDSLSNIPSNKGYILKYDGEKFDTLQGLEGKLSTPRGLVRAGNFLYVADYNRIHAVNLSSAEPKIISIPLPSEDVVVNHLLVVDDVLLISVSNSNHILALMLKDDGAPQISGIQLYFSVPDPNGMALHNGKLYIGSYNCKGENPTAENVIYVVDDFNNPVPKPFISRVGQYDGLAVDGNWLYFTDWIGGTVGKINLNNSDQIVIINHDFSLIGPAQITFYHGFLCIPDLIQSKIFMIND
;
A
#
# COMPACT_ATOMS: atom_id res chain seq x y z
N MET A 1 14.30 87.13 4.98
CA MET A 1 14.62 86.20 3.85
C MET A 1 15.23 84.87 4.28
N ARG A 2 15.99 84.77 5.34
CA ARG A 2 16.59 83.45 5.81
C ARG A 2 15.63 82.44 6.46
N ILE A 3 14.47 82.84 6.91
CA ILE A 3 13.50 81.94 7.57
C ILE A 3 12.58 81.19 6.53
N TYR A 4 12.35 81.76 5.38
CA TYR A 4 11.54 81.14 4.33
C TYR A 4 12.25 80.00 3.57
N GLU A 5 13.59 80.10 3.40
CA GLU A 5 14.35 79.02 2.72
C GLU A 5 14.46 77.77 3.56
N LYS A 6 14.55 77.86 4.92
CA LYS A 6 14.61 76.70 5.80
C LYS A 6 13.33 75.87 5.84
N ASN A 7 12.17 76.53 5.67
CA ASN A 7 10.87 75.83 5.69
C ASN A 7 10.56 75.10 4.36
N ILE A 8 11.10 75.56 3.24
CA ILE A 8 10.95 74.90 1.95
C ILE A 8 11.83 73.67 1.87
N THR A 9 13.07 73.69 2.42
CA THR A 9 13.95 72.54 2.46
C THR A 9 13.37 71.42 3.37
N PHE A 10 12.78 71.77 4.51
CA PHE A 10 12.18 70.83 5.40
C PHE A 10 10.94 70.15 4.81
N ALA A 11 10.13 70.89 4.07
CA ALA A 11 8.93 70.35 3.40
C ALA A 11 9.29 69.41 2.23
N THR A 12 10.36 69.74 1.46
CA THR A 12 10.84 68.84 0.36
C THR A 12 11.51 67.59 0.90
N ASP A 13 12.23 67.65 1.99
CA ASP A 13 12.82 66.49 2.63
C ASP A 13 11.76 65.57 3.23
N PHE A 14 10.70 66.09 3.86
CA PHE A 14 9.58 65.31 4.39
C PHE A 14 8.76 64.63 3.28
N ILE A 15 8.59 65.28 2.14
CA ILE A 15 7.91 64.72 0.98
C ILE A 15 8.75 63.58 0.35
N ASN A 16 10.07 63.72 0.31
CA ASN A 16 10.97 62.72 -0.23
C ASN A 16 11.09 61.47 0.69
N ILE A 17 11.10 61.68 2.00
CA ILE A 17 11.05 60.56 2.99
C ILE A 17 9.74 59.79 2.86
N ASN A 18 8.59 60.48 2.72
CA ASN A 18 7.29 59.85 2.53
C ASN A 18 7.18 59.07 1.20
N LYS A 19 7.80 59.57 0.13
CA LYS A 19 7.86 58.84 -1.15
C LYS A 19 8.75 57.61 -1.05
N GLY A 20 9.90 57.71 -0.39
CA GLY A 20 10.81 56.60 -0.17
C GLY A 20 10.16 55.49 0.68
N MET A 21 9.47 55.86 1.78
CA MET A 21 8.75 54.90 2.59
C MET A 21 7.60 54.20 1.82
N LYS A 22 6.82 54.95 1.01
CA LYS A 22 5.77 54.37 0.18
C LYS A 22 6.33 53.40 -0.88
N PHE A 23 7.49 53.72 -1.44
CA PHE A 23 8.20 52.83 -2.36
C PHE A 23 8.70 51.58 -1.64
N PHE A 24 9.31 51.74 -0.46
CA PHE A 24 9.79 50.61 0.34
C PHE A 24 8.67 49.68 0.79
N TYR A 25 7.52 50.19 1.25
CA TYR A 25 6.34 49.39 1.61
C TYR A 25 5.73 48.69 0.41
N ARG A 26 5.70 49.33 -0.77
CA ARG A 26 5.22 48.68 -2.01
C ARG A 26 6.15 47.56 -2.45
N THR A 27 7.46 47.75 -2.35
CA THR A 27 8.44 46.72 -2.72
C THR A 27 8.42 45.57 -1.72
N LEU A 28 8.30 45.85 -0.41
CA LEU A 28 8.19 44.83 0.65
C LEU A 28 6.89 44.02 0.48
N LEU A 29 5.77 44.69 0.17
CA LEU A 29 4.48 44.02 -0.08
C LEU A 29 4.55 43.10 -1.32
N PHE A 30 5.23 43.54 -2.39
CA PHE A 30 5.47 42.71 -3.59
C PHE A 30 6.34 41.50 -3.29
N PHE A 31 7.38 41.63 -2.45
CA PHE A 31 8.22 40.52 -2.01
C PHE A 31 7.45 39.53 -1.11
N VAL A 32 6.64 40.02 -0.19
CA VAL A 32 5.82 39.17 0.69
C VAL A 32 4.76 38.42 -0.11
N VAL A 33 4.12 39.08 -1.08
CA VAL A 33 3.14 38.44 -1.98
C VAL A 33 3.82 37.45 -2.92
N ALA A 34 5.02 37.77 -3.45
CA ALA A 34 5.77 36.85 -4.29
C ALA A 34 6.27 35.61 -3.50
N ILE A 35 6.70 35.78 -2.25
CA ILE A 35 7.10 34.66 -1.36
C ILE A 35 5.86 33.82 -0.98
N SER A 36 4.71 34.44 -0.70
CA SER A 36 3.48 33.69 -0.43
C SER A 36 2.96 32.95 -1.66
N LEU A 37 3.07 33.50 -2.87
CA LEU A 37 2.74 32.78 -4.10
C LEU A 37 3.73 31.63 -4.39
N ALA A 38 5.01 31.79 -4.05
CA ALA A 38 6.00 30.72 -4.23
C ALA A 38 5.83 29.56 -3.23
N LEU A 39 5.21 29.82 -2.07
CA LEU A 39 4.86 28.79 -1.07
C LEU A 39 3.59 28.01 -1.41
N PHE A 40 2.81 28.50 -2.38
CA PHE A 40 1.64 27.82 -2.96
C PHE A 40 1.93 27.11 -4.29
N THR A 41 3.19 26.88 -4.64
CA THR A 41 3.47 25.82 -5.62
C THR A 41 3.07 24.52 -4.93
N SER A 42 1.85 24.10 -5.13
CA SER A 42 1.35 22.76 -4.87
C SER A 42 2.44 21.80 -5.33
N CYS A 43 3.07 21.12 -4.39
CA CYS A 43 3.89 19.97 -4.68
C CYS A 43 2.90 18.94 -5.24
N LYS A 44 2.66 18.95 -6.57
CA LYS A 44 1.93 17.86 -7.21
C LYS A 44 2.72 16.61 -6.84
N SER A 45 2.13 15.72 -6.11
CA SER A 45 2.69 14.41 -5.84
C SER A 45 3.09 13.83 -7.19
N LYS A 46 4.39 13.61 -7.39
CA LYS A 46 4.84 12.99 -8.65
C LYS A 46 4.37 11.55 -8.62
N VAL A 47 3.32 11.24 -9.33
CA VAL A 47 2.90 9.86 -9.58
C VAL A 47 3.87 9.27 -10.59
N LYS A 48 4.63 8.25 -10.18
CA LYS A 48 5.42 7.41 -11.09
C LYS A 48 4.59 6.18 -11.42
N VAL A 49 4.49 5.81 -12.69
CA VAL A 49 3.77 4.62 -13.12
C VAL A 49 4.75 3.62 -13.69
N LEU A 50 4.65 2.36 -13.24
CA LEU A 50 5.36 1.22 -13.77
C LEU A 50 4.35 0.35 -14.52
N GLU A 51 4.71 -0.12 -15.73
CA GLU A 51 3.82 -0.94 -16.56
C GLU A 51 4.55 -2.02 -17.37
N ASP A 52 5.88 -1.94 -17.46
CA ASP A 52 6.65 -2.89 -18.25
C ASP A 52 6.61 -4.31 -17.68
N GLY A 53 6.20 -5.28 -18.49
CA GLY A 53 6.16 -6.69 -18.12
C GLY A 53 5.08 -7.06 -17.09
N LEU A 54 4.17 -6.15 -16.74
CA LEU A 54 3.05 -6.42 -15.84
C LEU A 54 1.87 -7.04 -16.60
N SER A 55 1.19 -8.00 -15.98
CA SER A 55 -0.01 -8.64 -16.52
C SER A 55 -0.92 -9.06 -15.38
N PHE A 56 -1.97 -8.28 -15.13
CA PHE A 56 -2.86 -8.41 -13.99
C PHE A 56 -2.05 -8.54 -12.69
N CYS A 57 -1.27 -7.47 -12.37
CA CYS A 57 -0.45 -7.40 -11.16
C CYS A 57 -1.35 -7.18 -9.94
N GLU A 58 -1.22 -8.06 -8.96
CA GLU A 58 -2.15 -8.09 -7.82
C GLU A 58 -1.50 -7.61 -6.52
N ALA A 59 -0.25 -8.01 -6.26
CA ALA A 59 0.42 -7.63 -5.03
C ALA A 59 1.83 -7.12 -5.27
N VAL A 60 2.25 -6.22 -4.40
CA VAL A 60 3.62 -5.73 -4.27
C VAL A 60 4.12 -5.98 -2.86
N TYR A 61 5.37 -6.40 -2.75
CA TYR A 61 6.06 -6.58 -1.49
C TYR A 61 7.47 -5.99 -1.59
N ALA A 62 7.78 -5.02 -0.74
CA ALA A 62 9.10 -4.41 -0.68
C ALA A 62 9.99 -5.18 0.30
N ASP A 63 11.22 -5.48 -0.14
CA ASP A 63 12.25 -6.17 0.62
C ASP A 63 13.59 -5.44 0.37
N ASP A 64 14.02 -4.64 1.33
CA ASP A 64 15.16 -3.74 1.21
C ASP A 64 15.10 -2.89 -0.08
N ASP A 65 16.00 -3.15 -1.04
CA ASP A 65 16.13 -2.40 -2.30
C ASP A 65 15.35 -3.04 -3.47
N VAL A 66 14.49 -4.03 -3.21
CA VAL A 66 13.77 -4.77 -4.24
C VAL A 66 12.27 -4.79 -3.95
N ILE A 67 11.46 -4.63 -5.00
CA ILE A 67 10.03 -4.93 -4.95
C ILE A 67 9.78 -6.27 -5.66
N TYR A 68 9.10 -7.18 -4.99
CA TYR A 68 8.50 -8.36 -5.62
C TYR A 68 7.07 -8.05 -6.02
N ILE A 69 6.67 -8.48 -7.22
CA ILE A 69 5.37 -8.17 -7.82
C ILE A 69 4.75 -9.47 -8.33
N SER A 70 3.59 -9.82 -7.82
CA SER A 70 2.81 -10.95 -8.32
C SER A 70 2.00 -10.57 -9.55
N ASN A 71 2.01 -11.45 -10.55
CA ASN A 71 1.31 -11.27 -11.82
C ASN A 71 0.53 -12.54 -12.18
N PHE A 72 -0.71 -12.42 -12.61
CA PHE A 72 -1.49 -13.58 -13.04
C PHE A 72 -1.03 -14.13 -14.41
N GLY A 73 -0.39 -13.31 -15.24
CA GLY A 73 0.17 -13.73 -16.52
C GLY A 73 -0.87 -14.13 -17.55
N VAL A 74 -2.07 -13.61 -17.46
CA VAL A 74 -3.20 -13.94 -18.35
C VAL A 74 -3.62 -12.76 -19.20
N ASP A 75 -4.35 -13.01 -20.28
CA ASP A 75 -4.92 -11.97 -21.15
C ASP A 75 -6.32 -11.54 -20.68
N SER A 76 -6.95 -12.31 -19.81
CA SER A 76 -8.27 -12.05 -19.24
C SER A 76 -8.45 -12.77 -17.92
N LEU A 77 -9.13 -12.14 -16.96
CA LEU A 77 -9.47 -12.75 -15.66
C LEU A 77 -10.39 -13.97 -15.78
N SER A 78 -11.10 -14.15 -16.92
CA SER A 78 -11.86 -15.36 -17.19
C SER A 78 -11.00 -16.60 -17.40
N ASN A 79 -9.70 -16.43 -17.58
CA ASN A 79 -8.74 -17.52 -17.84
C ASN A 79 -8.00 -18.00 -16.59
N ILE A 80 -8.42 -17.59 -15.39
CA ILE A 80 -7.82 -18.02 -14.13
C ILE A 80 -8.64 -19.17 -13.48
N PRO A 81 -7.98 -20.11 -12.78
CA PRO A 81 -6.52 -20.29 -12.63
C PRO A 81 -5.85 -20.80 -13.91
N SER A 82 -4.59 -20.41 -14.19
CA SER A 82 -4.00 -20.64 -15.52
C SER A 82 -2.64 -21.35 -15.55
N ASN A 83 -1.90 -21.41 -14.45
CA ASN A 83 -0.47 -21.79 -14.36
C ASN A 83 0.46 -20.90 -15.22
N LYS A 84 0.07 -19.66 -15.53
CA LYS A 84 0.86 -18.66 -16.25
C LYS A 84 1.39 -17.57 -15.33
N GLY A 85 1.07 -17.63 -14.04
CA GLY A 85 1.50 -16.66 -13.03
C GLY A 85 3.02 -16.60 -12.93
N TYR A 86 3.53 -15.43 -12.60
CA TYR A 86 4.95 -15.18 -12.38
C TYR A 86 5.17 -14.08 -11.34
N ILE A 87 6.39 -14.00 -10.82
CA ILE A 87 6.82 -12.96 -9.91
C ILE A 87 7.89 -12.14 -10.61
N LEU A 88 7.71 -10.82 -10.68
CA LEU A 88 8.74 -9.89 -11.07
C LEU A 88 9.50 -9.37 -9.85
N LYS A 89 10.76 -9.03 -10.06
CA LYS A 89 11.61 -8.26 -9.16
C LYS A 89 11.89 -6.91 -9.83
N TYR A 90 11.73 -5.82 -9.09
CA TYR A 90 12.07 -4.48 -9.54
C TYR A 90 13.08 -3.88 -8.55
N ASP A 91 14.24 -3.45 -9.04
CA ASP A 91 15.35 -2.90 -8.24
C ASP A 91 15.43 -1.37 -8.26
N GLY A 92 14.36 -0.70 -8.71
CA GLY A 92 14.31 0.75 -8.90
C GLY A 92 14.57 1.19 -10.34
N GLU A 93 15.22 0.34 -11.16
CA GLU A 93 15.60 0.64 -12.55
C GLU A 93 15.00 -0.36 -13.55
N LYS A 94 15.10 -1.65 -13.29
CA LYS A 94 14.70 -2.71 -14.22
C LYS A 94 13.86 -3.80 -13.55
N PHE A 95 13.13 -4.53 -14.40
CA PHE A 95 12.41 -5.73 -14.02
C PHE A 95 13.19 -6.98 -14.40
N ASP A 96 13.26 -7.94 -13.48
CA ASP A 96 13.74 -9.29 -13.71
C ASP A 96 12.69 -10.30 -13.24
N THR A 97 12.47 -11.40 -13.97
CA THR A 97 11.57 -12.47 -13.53
C THR A 97 12.25 -13.36 -12.50
N LEU A 98 11.56 -13.65 -11.38
CA LEU A 98 12.04 -14.63 -10.41
C LEU A 98 11.98 -16.02 -11.01
N GLN A 99 13.15 -16.62 -11.25
CA GLN A 99 13.29 -17.89 -11.93
C GLN A 99 12.84 -19.09 -11.09
N GLY A 100 12.51 -20.20 -11.74
CA GLY A 100 12.17 -21.47 -11.11
C GLY A 100 10.70 -21.60 -10.71
N LEU A 101 9.86 -20.61 -11.01
CA LEU A 101 8.41 -20.60 -10.77
C LEU A 101 7.57 -20.88 -12.04
N GLU A 102 8.20 -21.07 -13.17
CA GLU A 102 7.55 -21.25 -14.46
C GLU A 102 6.57 -22.42 -14.44
N GLY A 103 5.33 -22.16 -14.82
CA GLY A 103 4.24 -23.14 -14.86
C GLY A 103 3.73 -23.63 -13.50
N LYS A 104 4.19 -23.00 -12.38
CA LYS A 104 3.83 -23.43 -11.02
C LYS A 104 2.82 -22.50 -10.34
N LEU A 105 2.71 -21.26 -10.78
CA LEU A 105 1.82 -20.25 -10.21
C LEU A 105 0.55 -20.12 -11.05
N SER A 106 -0.59 -20.16 -10.38
CA SER A 106 -1.92 -20.05 -11.01
C SER A 106 -2.47 -18.63 -10.95
N THR A 107 -2.61 -18.10 -9.76
CA THR A 107 -3.09 -16.73 -9.47
C THR A 107 -2.32 -16.20 -8.27
N PRO A 108 -1.00 -15.93 -8.43
CA PRO A 108 -0.18 -15.50 -7.32
C PRO A 108 -0.65 -14.13 -6.82
N ARG A 109 -0.85 -14.02 -5.51
CA ARG A 109 -1.33 -12.82 -4.82
C ARG A 109 -0.31 -12.37 -3.80
N GLY A 110 -0.69 -12.30 -2.52
CA GLY A 110 0.15 -11.82 -1.44
C GLY A 110 1.53 -12.42 -1.40
N LEU A 111 2.50 -11.58 -1.11
CA LEU A 111 3.91 -11.90 -1.01
C LEU A 111 4.45 -11.44 0.34
N VAL A 112 5.32 -12.23 0.96
CA VAL A 112 6.07 -11.80 2.15
C VAL A 112 7.37 -12.61 2.27
N ARG A 113 8.42 -11.98 2.79
CA ARG A 113 9.67 -12.66 3.12
C ARG A 113 9.74 -13.03 4.59
N ALA A 114 10.27 -14.23 4.85
CA ALA A 114 10.70 -14.67 6.17
C ALA A 114 12.07 -15.34 6.04
N GLY A 115 13.08 -14.78 6.66
CA GLY A 115 14.45 -15.28 6.57
C GLY A 115 14.92 -15.46 5.11
N ASN A 116 15.24 -16.69 4.75
CA ASN A 116 15.70 -17.05 3.39
C ASN A 116 14.56 -17.32 2.40
N PHE A 117 13.30 -17.25 2.82
CA PHE A 117 12.18 -17.67 1.99
C PHE A 117 11.28 -16.50 1.60
N LEU A 118 10.92 -16.42 0.31
CA LEU A 118 9.80 -15.65 -0.19
C LEU A 118 8.56 -16.56 -0.22
N TYR A 119 7.54 -16.18 0.54
CA TYR A 119 6.24 -16.84 0.52
C TYR A 119 5.34 -16.19 -0.52
N VAL A 120 4.62 -17.01 -1.29
CA VAL A 120 3.70 -16.59 -2.35
C VAL A 120 2.36 -17.26 -2.11
N ALA A 121 1.32 -16.46 -1.88
CA ALA A 121 -0.06 -16.95 -1.88
C ALA A 121 -0.49 -17.29 -3.31
N ASP A 122 -1.04 -18.48 -3.55
CA ASP A 122 -1.46 -18.88 -4.88
C ASP A 122 -2.67 -19.81 -4.83
N TYR A 123 -3.80 -19.34 -5.32
CA TYR A 123 -5.09 -20.03 -5.42
C TYR A 123 -5.48 -20.78 -4.12
N ASN A 124 -5.05 -22.05 -3.95
CA ASN A 124 -5.34 -22.91 -2.81
C ASN A 124 -4.08 -23.43 -2.10
N ARG A 125 -2.97 -22.74 -2.20
CA ARG A 125 -1.69 -23.14 -1.63
C ARG A 125 -0.79 -21.96 -1.34
N ILE A 126 0.25 -22.21 -0.57
CA ILE A 126 1.36 -21.31 -0.37
C ILE A 126 2.61 -21.92 -1.00
N HIS A 127 3.38 -21.15 -1.73
CA HIS A 127 4.72 -21.53 -2.17
C HIS A 127 5.76 -20.84 -1.31
N ALA A 128 6.66 -21.61 -0.69
CA ALA A 128 7.84 -21.10 -0.02
C ALA A 128 9.04 -21.27 -0.95
N VAL A 129 9.56 -20.17 -1.45
CA VAL A 129 10.66 -20.09 -2.42
C VAL A 129 11.94 -19.74 -1.67
N ASN A 130 12.90 -20.67 -1.62
CA ASN A 130 14.18 -20.41 -0.99
C ASN A 130 15.05 -19.55 -1.89
N LEU A 131 15.35 -18.31 -1.48
CA LEU A 131 16.15 -17.33 -2.22
C LEU A 131 17.66 -17.45 -1.96
N SER A 132 18.10 -18.32 -1.06
CA SER A 132 19.52 -18.43 -0.69
C SER A 132 20.36 -19.23 -1.69
N SER A 133 19.75 -19.87 -2.69
CA SER A 133 20.44 -20.65 -3.72
C SER A 133 20.24 -20.06 -5.10
N ALA A 134 21.24 -20.25 -5.99
CA ALA A 134 21.14 -19.82 -7.38
C ALA A 134 19.99 -20.50 -8.15
N GLU A 135 19.63 -21.72 -7.76
CA GLU A 135 18.43 -22.41 -8.22
C GLU A 135 17.42 -22.44 -7.06
N PRO A 136 16.36 -21.63 -7.10
CA PRO A 136 15.36 -21.57 -6.03
C PRO A 136 14.69 -22.93 -5.82
N LYS A 137 14.72 -23.42 -4.59
CA LYS A 137 13.96 -24.59 -4.19
C LYS A 137 12.59 -24.13 -3.69
N ILE A 138 11.54 -24.78 -4.19
CA ILE A 138 10.16 -24.44 -3.89
C ILE A 138 9.52 -25.53 -3.06
N ILE A 139 8.93 -25.15 -1.94
CA ILE A 139 8.07 -26.00 -1.13
C ILE A 139 6.64 -25.52 -1.34
N SER A 140 5.79 -26.38 -1.91
CA SER A 140 4.36 -26.08 -2.10
C SER A 140 3.55 -26.71 -0.98
N ILE A 141 2.81 -25.89 -0.26
CA ILE A 141 2.03 -26.26 0.92
C ILE A 141 0.56 -26.09 0.57
N PRO A 142 -0.20 -27.19 0.40
CA PRO A 142 -1.63 -27.10 0.13
C PRO A 142 -2.37 -26.59 1.35
N LEU A 143 -3.44 -25.84 1.13
CA LEU A 143 -4.40 -25.42 2.13
C LEU A 143 -5.50 -26.47 2.30
N PRO A 144 -6.30 -26.41 3.38
CA PRO A 144 -7.56 -27.16 3.47
C PRO A 144 -8.41 -26.99 2.20
N SER A 145 -9.19 -28.00 1.86
CA SER A 145 -9.88 -28.07 0.55
C SER A 145 -10.91 -26.96 0.32
N GLU A 146 -11.47 -26.41 1.38
CA GLU A 146 -12.39 -25.27 1.37
C GLU A 146 -11.71 -23.92 1.13
N ASP A 147 -10.40 -23.82 1.40
CA ASP A 147 -9.62 -22.60 1.35
C ASP A 147 -9.02 -22.42 -0.06
N VAL A 148 -9.73 -21.72 -0.94
CA VAL A 148 -9.34 -21.57 -2.34
C VAL A 148 -9.14 -20.13 -2.82
N VAL A 149 -9.38 -19.13 -1.98
CA VAL A 149 -9.12 -17.71 -2.30
C VAL A 149 -8.15 -17.17 -1.27
N VAL A 150 -6.91 -17.73 -1.32
CA VAL A 150 -5.79 -17.20 -0.53
C VAL A 150 -5.45 -15.82 -1.05
N ASN A 151 -5.34 -14.85 -0.15
CA ASN A 151 -5.13 -13.48 -0.56
C ASN A 151 -3.83 -12.89 -0.02
N HIS A 152 -3.76 -12.53 1.23
CA HIS A 152 -2.61 -11.84 1.80
C HIS A 152 -1.79 -12.72 2.74
N LEU A 153 -0.50 -12.42 2.86
CA LEU A 153 0.46 -13.05 3.74
C LEU A 153 1.10 -11.99 4.64
N LEU A 154 1.23 -12.31 5.93
CA LEU A 154 1.90 -11.44 6.90
C LEU A 154 2.72 -12.29 7.88
N VAL A 155 3.98 -11.95 8.10
CA VAL A 155 4.82 -12.58 9.13
C VAL A 155 4.74 -11.78 10.42
N VAL A 156 4.42 -12.48 11.50
CA VAL A 156 4.42 -11.94 12.86
C VAL A 156 5.26 -12.90 13.71
N ASP A 157 6.41 -12.44 14.15
CA ASP A 157 7.43 -13.24 14.84
C ASP A 157 7.81 -14.49 14.00
N ASP A 158 7.54 -15.69 14.51
CA ASP A 158 7.79 -16.98 13.86
C ASP A 158 6.52 -17.59 13.21
N VAL A 159 5.48 -16.78 12.97
CA VAL A 159 4.21 -17.22 12.40
C VAL A 159 3.92 -16.51 11.08
N LEU A 160 3.64 -17.28 10.03
CA LEU A 160 3.04 -16.78 8.81
C LEU A 160 1.51 -16.80 8.96
N LEU A 161 0.90 -15.64 9.00
CA LEU A 161 -0.54 -15.46 8.91
C LEU A 161 -0.97 -15.43 7.45
N ILE A 162 -2.11 -16.06 7.15
CA ILE A 162 -2.62 -16.27 5.80
C ILE A 162 -4.11 -15.90 5.81
N SER A 163 -4.51 -14.88 5.05
CA SER A 163 -5.92 -14.55 4.87
C SER A 163 -6.54 -15.37 3.74
N VAL A 164 -7.73 -15.92 3.98
CA VAL A 164 -8.50 -16.70 3.00
C VAL A 164 -9.93 -16.17 2.94
N SER A 165 -10.22 -15.41 1.90
CA SER A 165 -11.46 -14.62 1.82
C SER A 165 -12.71 -15.49 1.72
N ASN A 166 -12.70 -16.56 0.91
CA ASN A 166 -13.91 -17.37 0.65
C ASN A 166 -14.41 -18.18 1.86
N SER A 167 -13.53 -18.47 2.82
CA SER A 167 -13.83 -19.29 4.00
C SER A 167 -13.92 -18.47 5.29
N ASN A 168 -13.62 -17.17 5.25
CA ASN A 168 -13.54 -16.30 6.42
C ASN A 168 -12.40 -16.68 7.39
N HIS A 169 -11.34 -17.30 6.89
CA HIS A 169 -10.26 -17.82 7.73
C HIS A 169 -9.03 -16.91 7.74
N ILE A 170 -8.47 -16.73 8.92
CA ILE A 170 -7.07 -16.39 9.10
C ILE A 170 -6.38 -17.69 9.57
N LEU A 171 -5.50 -18.20 8.71
CA LEU A 171 -4.72 -19.40 8.98
C LEU A 171 -3.34 -19.01 9.51
N ALA A 172 -2.70 -19.94 10.23
CA ALA A 172 -1.36 -19.79 10.76
C ALA A 172 -0.47 -20.95 10.33
N LEU A 173 0.76 -20.64 9.91
CA LEU A 173 1.83 -21.60 9.64
C LEU A 173 3.05 -21.20 10.48
N MET A 174 3.52 -22.10 11.32
CA MET A 174 4.75 -21.89 12.10
C MET A 174 5.96 -21.92 11.18
N LEU A 175 6.90 -21.03 11.42
CA LEU A 175 8.17 -20.92 10.73
C LEU A 175 9.33 -21.38 11.62
N LYS A 176 10.44 -21.77 10.99
CA LYS A 176 11.73 -22.02 11.66
C LYS A 176 12.55 -20.73 11.68
N ASP A 177 13.65 -20.73 12.42
CA ASP A 177 14.54 -19.57 12.56
C ASP A 177 15.11 -19.08 11.22
N ASP A 178 15.28 -19.97 10.23
CA ASP A 178 15.73 -19.61 8.87
C ASP A 178 14.60 -19.15 7.95
N GLY A 179 13.38 -19.08 8.45
CA GLY A 179 12.17 -18.74 7.71
C GLY A 179 11.54 -19.92 6.95
N ALA A 180 12.07 -21.13 7.07
CA ALA A 180 11.49 -22.31 6.43
C ALA A 180 10.15 -22.68 7.09
N PRO A 181 9.18 -23.24 6.33
CA PRO A 181 7.91 -23.69 6.91
C PRO A 181 8.14 -24.90 7.84
N GLN A 182 7.44 -24.93 8.97
CA GLN A 182 7.39 -26.13 9.81
C GLN A 182 6.41 -27.15 9.24
N ILE A 183 6.72 -28.45 9.40
CA ILE A 183 5.91 -29.54 8.82
C ILE A 183 4.59 -29.77 9.58
N SER A 184 4.41 -29.12 10.75
CA SER A 184 3.18 -29.22 11.57
C SER A 184 1.89 -28.84 10.83
N GLY A 185 2.05 -28.22 9.64
CA GLY A 185 0.94 -27.86 8.78
C GLY A 185 0.30 -26.52 9.15
N ILE A 186 -0.59 -26.10 8.24
CA ILE A 186 -1.39 -24.90 8.40
C ILE A 186 -2.57 -25.20 9.31
N GLN A 187 -2.90 -24.30 10.22
CA GLN A 187 -4.00 -24.41 11.16
C GLN A 187 -4.90 -23.17 11.09
N LEU A 188 -6.21 -23.36 11.35
CA LEU A 188 -7.10 -22.23 11.59
C LEU A 188 -6.68 -21.50 12.86
N TYR A 189 -6.46 -20.21 12.76
CA TYR A 189 -6.11 -19.36 13.89
C TYR A 189 -7.36 -18.65 14.46
N PHE A 190 -8.07 -17.89 13.63
CA PHE A 190 -9.37 -17.31 13.95
C PHE A 190 -10.16 -17.00 12.65
N SER A 191 -11.38 -16.50 12.81
CA SER A 191 -12.22 -16.12 11.67
C SER A 191 -12.58 -14.64 11.71
N VAL A 192 -12.67 -14.04 10.52
CA VAL A 192 -13.14 -12.68 10.28
C VAL A 192 -13.87 -12.64 8.93
N PRO A 193 -14.92 -11.85 8.72
CA PRO A 193 -15.63 -11.82 7.46
C PRO A 193 -14.72 -11.46 6.27
N ASP A 194 -14.71 -12.30 5.23
CA ASP A 194 -14.03 -12.09 3.94
C ASP A 194 -12.63 -11.44 4.04
N PRO A 195 -11.66 -11.97 4.85
CA PRO A 195 -10.38 -11.33 5.12
C PRO A 195 -9.53 -11.22 3.87
N ASN A 196 -8.89 -10.06 3.69
CA ASN A 196 -7.97 -9.78 2.59
C ASN A 196 -6.67 -9.19 3.11
N GLY A 197 -6.36 -7.93 2.84
CA GLY A 197 -5.13 -7.27 3.29
C GLY A 197 -4.98 -7.26 4.81
N MET A 198 -3.74 -7.42 5.27
CA MET A 198 -3.39 -7.39 6.69
C MET A 198 -2.23 -6.43 6.93
N ALA A 199 -2.25 -5.72 8.05
CA ALA A 199 -1.13 -4.87 8.49
C ALA A 199 -0.97 -4.94 10.01
N LEU A 200 0.29 -4.99 10.47
CA LEU A 200 0.62 -5.00 11.89
C LEU A 200 1.14 -3.63 12.32
N HIS A 201 0.62 -3.09 13.41
CA HIS A 201 1.14 -1.86 14.00
C HIS A 201 0.98 -1.86 15.52
N ASN A 202 2.08 -1.64 16.24
CA ASN A 202 2.10 -1.57 17.71
C ASN A 202 1.38 -2.74 18.39
N GLY A 203 1.62 -3.97 17.90
CA GLY A 203 1.02 -5.20 18.45
C GLY A 203 -0.46 -5.39 18.12
N LYS A 204 -1.03 -4.59 17.22
CA LYS A 204 -2.41 -4.73 16.73
C LYS A 204 -2.40 -5.17 15.28
N LEU A 205 -3.23 -6.16 14.96
CA LEU A 205 -3.43 -6.64 13.59
C LEU A 205 -4.67 -5.96 12.99
N TYR A 206 -4.50 -5.24 11.90
CA TYR A 206 -5.58 -4.67 11.09
C TYR A 206 -5.85 -5.58 9.91
N ILE A 207 -7.13 -5.80 9.59
CA ILE A 207 -7.56 -6.75 8.54
C ILE A 207 -8.64 -6.08 7.70
N GLY A 208 -8.37 -5.93 6.40
CA GLY A 208 -9.37 -5.49 5.43
C GLY A 208 -10.36 -6.61 5.10
N SER A 209 -11.62 -6.29 4.94
CA SER A 209 -12.65 -7.23 4.49
C SER A 209 -13.11 -6.87 3.08
N TYR A 210 -13.23 -7.89 2.20
CA TYR A 210 -13.39 -7.69 0.74
C TYR A 210 -14.64 -8.37 0.27
N ASN A 211 -15.60 -8.79 0.58
CA ASN A 211 -16.73 -9.49 -0.05
C ASN A 211 -16.38 -10.21 -1.38
N CYS A 212 -15.70 -11.34 -1.30
CA CYS A 212 -15.36 -12.14 -2.47
C CYS A 212 -16.56 -12.89 -3.11
N LYS A 213 -17.75 -12.85 -2.49
CA LYS A 213 -18.96 -13.56 -2.91
C LYS A 213 -19.99 -12.68 -3.62
N GLY A 214 -19.77 -11.38 -3.67
CA GLY A 214 -20.71 -10.42 -4.24
C GLY A 214 -20.05 -9.20 -4.86
N GLU A 215 -20.80 -8.51 -5.72
CA GLU A 215 -20.33 -7.29 -6.38
C GLU A 215 -20.33 -6.07 -5.46
N ASN A 216 -21.17 -6.07 -4.43
CA ASN A 216 -21.32 -4.94 -3.52
C ASN A 216 -20.93 -5.33 -2.09
N PRO A 217 -20.23 -4.45 -1.37
CA PRO A 217 -19.89 -4.69 0.02
C PRO A 217 -21.14 -4.69 0.92
N THR A 218 -21.08 -5.45 1.98
CA THR A 218 -22.10 -5.52 3.03
C THR A 218 -21.65 -4.75 4.27
N ALA A 219 -22.50 -4.65 5.28
CA ALA A 219 -22.15 -3.99 6.56
C ALA A 219 -20.99 -4.68 7.31
N GLU A 220 -20.64 -5.93 6.96
CA GLU A 220 -19.51 -6.66 7.53
C GLU A 220 -18.20 -6.36 6.81
N ASN A 221 -18.25 -5.75 5.61
CA ASN A 221 -17.04 -5.40 4.84
C ASN A 221 -16.47 -4.05 5.29
N VAL A 222 -15.73 -4.10 6.37
CA VAL A 222 -15.05 -2.97 7.02
C VAL A 222 -13.58 -3.36 7.29
N ILE A 223 -12.80 -2.47 7.87
CA ILE A 223 -11.50 -2.83 8.42
C ILE A 223 -11.70 -3.27 9.88
N TYR A 224 -11.18 -4.43 10.22
CA TYR A 224 -11.18 -5.00 11.56
C TYR A 224 -9.85 -4.77 12.26
N VAL A 225 -9.86 -4.83 13.59
CA VAL A 225 -8.65 -4.83 14.42
C VAL A 225 -8.71 -5.99 15.44
N VAL A 226 -7.57 -6.63 15.64
CA VAL A 226 -7.31 -7.63 16.69
C VAL A 226 -6.23 -7.06 17.61
N ASP A 227 -6.55 -6.91 18.89
CA ASP A 227 -5.66 -6.32 19.90
C ASP A 227 -4.85 -7.35 20.69
N ASP A 228 -5.31 -8.61 20.73
CA ASP A 228 -4.69 -9.70 21.52
C ASP A 228 -4.53 -10.96 20.67
N PHE A 229 -3.30 -11.32 20.38
CA PHE A 229 -2.96 -12.51 19.60
C PHE A 229 -3.19 -13.82 20.36
N ASN A 230 -3.21 -13.82 21.71
CA ASN A 230 -3.49 -15.02 22.48
C ASN A 230 -4.98 -15.37 22.52
N ASN A 231 -5.83 -14.36 22.34
CA ASN A 231 -7.28 -14.52 22.28
C ASN A 231 -7.84 -13.59 21.19
N PRO A 232 -7.63 -13.93 19.90
CA PRO A 232 -7.95 -13.07 18.78
C PRO A 232 -9.46 -12.92 18.61
N VAL A 233 -9.95 -11.72 18.92
CA VAL A 233 -11.36 -11.32 18.73
C VAL A 233 -11.39 -10.12 17.79
N PRO A 234 -11.73 -10.30 16.50
CA PRO A 234 -11.84 -9.20 15.55
C PRO A 234 -12.96 -8.23 15.94
N LYS A 235 -12.65 -6.94 15.93
CA LYS A 235 -13.62 -5.85 16.18
C LYS A 235 -13.56 -4.88 15.01
N PRO A 236 -14.70 -4.31 14.55
CA PRO A 236 -14.66 -3.23 13.58
C PRO A 236 -13.76 -2.08 14.07
N PHE A 237 -12.79 -1.68 13.24
CA PHE A 237 -11.93 -0.53 13.49
C PHE A 237 -12.55 0.75 12.94
N ILE A 238 -13.25 0.64 11.80
CA ILE A 238 -14.00 1.72 11.17
C ILE A 238 -15.42 1.26 10.84
N SER A 239 -16.32 2.21 10.62
CA SER A 239 -17.70 1.94 10.17
C SER A 239 -17.92 2.13 8.67
N ARG A 240 -16.92 2.70 7.94
CA ARG A 240 -17.00 2.87 6.50
C ARG A 240 -16.97 1.51 5.82
N VAL A 241 -18.02 1.19 5.08
CA VAL A 241 -18.13 -0.02 4.27
C VAL A 241 -17.35 0.15 2.97
N GLY A 242 -16.65 -0.91 2.55
CA GLY A 242 -15.86 -0.93 1.32
C GLY A 242 -15.41 -2.35 0.94
N GLN A 243 -14.73 -2.49 -0.17
CA GLN A 243 -14.01 -3.72 -0.54
C GLN A 243 -12.52 -3.51 -0.31
N TYR A 244 -12.09 -3.70 0.94
CA TYR A 244 -10.72 -3.42 1.39
C TYR A 244 -9.78 -4.54 0.95
N ASP A 245 -8.91 -4.23 -0.02
CA ASP A 245 -7.96 -5.19 -0.57
C ASP A 245 -6.59 -5.07 0.11
N GLY A 246 -5.83 -4.02 -0.16
CA GLY A 246 -4.51 -3.80 0.43
C GLY A 246 -4.53 -2.96 1.69
N LEU A 247 -3.67 -3.30 2.65
CA LEU A 247 -3.38 -2.50 3.84
C LEU A 247 -1.87 -2.31 4.00
N ALA A 248 -1.45 -1.10 4.37
CA ALA A 248 -0.07 -0.78 4.76
C ALA A 248 -0.06 0.28 5.85
N VAL A 249 1.00 0.34 6.66
CA VAL A 249 1.12 1.34 7.73
C VAL A 249 2.37 2.18 7.51
N ASP A 250 2.23 3.50 7.66
CA ASP A 250 3.35 4.42 7.81
C ASP A 250 3.06 5.43 8.93
N GLY A 251 3.94 5.50 9.91
CA GLY A 251 3.75 6.32 11.11
C GLY A 251 2.42 6.00 11.83
N ASN A 252 1.58 7.02 11.97
CA ASN A 252 0.26 6.89 12.61
C ASN A 252 -0.89 6.72 11.59
N TRP A 253 -0.59 6.32 10.37
CA TRP A 253 -1.57 6.17 9.32
C TRP A 253 -1.64 4.73 8.81
N LEU A 254 -2.85 4.20 8.74
CA LEU A 254 -3.19 2.96 8.05
C LEU A 254 -3.68 3.33 6.65
N TYR A 255 -2.91 2.97 5.64
CA TYR A 255 -3.28 3.12 4.23
C TYR A 255 -4.10 1.92 3.79
N PHE A 256 -5.06 2.17 2.91
CA PHE A 256 -5.94 1.12 2.37
C PHE A 256 -6.25 1.35 0.90
N THR A 257 -6.52 0.25 0.20
CA THR A 257 -7.18 0.26 -1.09
C THR A 257 -8.63 -0.22 -0.94
N ASP A 258 -9.55 0.40 -1.70
CA ASP A 258 -10.94 -0.01 -1.82
C ASP A 258 -11.21 -0.32 -3.29
N TRP A 259 -11.33 -1.60 -3.60
CA TRP A 259 -11.40 -2.14 -4.95
C TRP A 259 -12.54 -1.52 -5.76
N ILE A 260 -13.79 -1.66 -5.28
CA ILE A 260 -14.97 -1.21 -6.02
C ILE A 260 -15.00 0.31 -6.16
N GLY A 261 -14.51 1.02 -5.17
CA GLY A 261 -14.43 2.47 -5.18
C GLY A 261 -13.31 3.01 -6.07
N GLY A 262 -12.37 2.15 -6.54
CA GLY A 262 -11.17 2.59 -7.23
C GLY A 262 -10.39 3.60 -6.40
N THR A 263 -10.38 3.44 -5.08
CA THR A 263 -9.83 4.44 -4.16
C THR A 263 -8.65 3.93 -3.35
N VAL A 264 -7.73 4.86 -3.09
CA VAL A 264 -6.70 4.72 -2.06
C VAL A 264 -6.90 5.80 -1.03
N GLY A 265 -6.83 5.42 0.24
CA GLY A 265 -6.99 6.34 1.35
C GLY A 265 -6.11 5.98 2.52
N LYS A 266 -6.16 6.82 3.54
CA LYS A 266 -5.50 6.60 4.82
C LYS A 266 -6.40 6.96 5.99
N ILE A 267 -6.23 6.23 7.09
CA ILE A 267 -6.98 6.35 8.33
C ILE A 267 -6.00 6.67 9.44
N ASN A 268 -6.32 7.66 10.26
CA ASN A 268 -5.50 7.96 11.43
C ASN A 268 -5.70 6.87 12.51
N LEU A 269 -4.63 6.17 12.88
CA LEU A 269 -4.67 5.09 13.87
C LEU A 269 -5.05 5.55 15.28
N ASN A 270 -4.89 6.84 15.58
CA ASN A 270 -5.30 7.45 16.86
C ASN A 270 -6.72 8.02 16.80
N ASN A 271 -7.31 8.16 15.62
CA ASN A 271 -8.67 8.68 15.41
C ASN A 271 -9.27 8.08 14.13
N SER A 272 -9.94 6.95 14.25
CA SER A 272 -10.49 6.18 13.14
C SER A 272 -11.57 6.91 12.31
N ASP A 273 -12.14 8.01 12.83
CA ASP A 273 -13.07 8.87 12.09
C ASP A 273 -12.34 9.77 11.07
N GLN A 274 -11.03 9.96 11.24
CA GLN A 274 -10.20 10.73 10.31
C GLN A 274 -9.75 9.85 9.14
N ILE A 275 -10.52 9.87 8.06
CA ILE A 275 -10.26 9.15 6.81
C ILE A 275 -9.99 10.17 5.71
N VAL A 276 -8.90 9.99 4.95
CA VAL A 276 -8.50 10.86 3.84
C VAL A 276 -8.32 10.01 2.59
N ILE A 277 -9.00 10.36 1.50
CA ILE A 277 -8.75 9.77 0.17
C ILE A 277 -7.60 10.52 -0.49
N ILE A 278 -6.67 9.81 -1.10
CA ILE A 278 -5.40 10.39 -1.58
C ILE A 278 -5.15 10.25 -3.10
N ASN A 279 -5.98 9.51 -3.84
CA ASN A 279 -5.83 9.36 -5.30
C ASN A 279 -6.65 10.39 -6.12
N HIS A 280 -6.61 11.66 -5.72
CA HIS A 280 -7.36 12.72 -6.42
C HIS A 280 -6.83 13.04 -7.83
N ASP A 281 -5.54 12.82 -8.06
CA ASP A 281 -4.86 13.22 -9.31
C ASP A 281 -4.71 12.07 -10.32
N PHE A 282 -5.17 10.86 -10.00
CA PHE A 282 -5.10 9.68 -10.86
C PHE A 282 -6.28 8.73 -10.59
N SER A 283 -6.62 7.93 -11.60
CA SER A 283 -7.75 6.98 -11.52
C SER A 283 -7.26 5.56 -11.38
N LEU A 284 -7.88 4.82 -10.49
CA LEU A 284 -7.70 3.38 -10.28
C LEU A 284 -8.99 2.64 -10.68
N ILE A 285 -8.84 1.41 -11.16
CA ILE A 285 -9.97 0.54 -11.53
C ILE A 285 -10.04 -0.65 -10.58
N GLY A 286 -8.91 -1.26 -10.28
CA GLY A 286 -8.79 -2.41 -9.39
C GLY A 286 -7.54 -2.29 -8.52
N PRO A 287 -7.50 -1.31 -7.59
CA PRO A 287 -6.36 -1.19 -6.68
C PRO A 287 -6.33 -2.35 -5.71
N ALA A 288 -5.20 -3.05 -5.66
CA ALA A 288 -5.03 -4.28 -4.90
C ALA A 288 -4.01 -4.10 -3.76
N GLN A 289 -3.19 -5.09 -3.44
CA GLN A 289 -2.34 -5.10 -2.25
C GLN A 289 -1.16 -4.13 -2.34
N ILE A 290 -1.05 -3.22 -1.39
CA ILE A 290 -0.09 -2.11 -1.34
C ILE A 290 1.09 -2.36 -0.40
N THR A 291 2.21 -1.67 -0.67
CA THR A 291 3.37 -1.61 0.22
C THR A 291 4.09 -0.26 0.10
N PHE A 292 4.94 0.06 1.07
CA PHE A 292 5.86 1.18 0.97
C PHE A 292 7.23 0.75 0.45
N TYR A 293 7.81 1.54 -0.45
CA TYR A 293 9.14 1.35 -1.01
C TYR A 293 9.85 2.69 -1.18
N HIS A 294 10.96 2.90 -0.46
CA HIS A 294 11.75 4.14 -0.49
C HIS A 294 10.90 5.42 -0.34
N GLY A 295 9.91 5.40 0.58
CA GLY A 295 9.02 6.53 0.84
C GLY A 295 7.89 6.72 -0.17
N PHE A 296 7.76 5.84 -1.15
CA PHE A 296 6.61 5.78 -2.05
C PHE A 296 5.62 4.71 -1.61
N LEU A 297 4.35 5.03 -1.62
CA LEU A 297 3.29 4.03 -1.58
C LEU A 297 3.14 3.43 -2.98
N CYS A 298 3.39 2.13 -3.09
CA CYS A 298 3.26 1.36 -4.33
C CYS A 298 1.88 0.72 -4.38
N ILE A 299 1.11 1.05 -5.40
CA ILE A 299 -0.30 0.66 -5.56
C ILE A 299 -0.43 -0.11 -6.86
N PRO A 300 -0.50 -1.45 -6.83
CA PRO A 300 -0.85 -2.20 -8.02
C PRO A 300 -2.32 -1.98 -8.35
N ASP A 301 -2.59 -1.77 -9.64
CA ASP A 301 -3.93 -1.80 -10.21
C ASP A 301 -4.03 -3.05 -11.10
N LEU A 302 -4.68 -4.06 -10.60
CA LEU A 302 -4.78 -5.36 -11.26
C LEU A 302 -5.41 -5.22 -12.64
N ILE A 303 -6.47 -4.45 -12.77
CA ILE A 303 -7.21 -4.32 -14.04
C ILE A 303 -6.42 -3.53 -15.08
N GLN A 304 -5.70 -2.49 -14.65
CA GLN A 304 -4.88 -1.69 -15.57
C GLN A 304 -3.51 -2.33 -15.84
N SER A 305 -3.11 -3.38 -15.10
CA SER A 305 -1.77 -3.96 -15.15
C SER A 305 -0.68 -2.90 -14.96
N LYS A 306 -0.81 -2.08 -13.92
CA LYS A 306 0.08 -0.96 -13.62
C LYS A 306 0.36 -0.89 -12.12
N ILE A 307 1.50 -0.30 -11.78
CA ILE A 307 1.79 0.09 -10.40
C ILE A 307 1.93 1.60 -10.36
N PHE A 308 1.12 2.24 -9.55
CA PHE A 308 1.22 3.66 -9.24
C PHE A 308 2.07 3.84 -8.00
N MET A 309 3.13 4.64 -8.09
CA MET A 309 3.99 4.98 -6.96
C MET A 309 3.77 6.45 -6.61
N ILE A 310 3.27 6.70 -5.42
CA ILE A 310 2.96 8.05 -4.92
C ILE A 310 3.76 8.36 -3.66
N ASN A 311 4.15 9.62 -3.54
CA ASN A 311 4.70 10.16 -2.29
C ASN A 311 3.62 11.06 -1.68
N ASP A 312 3.09 10.67 -0.51
CA ASP A 312 1.96 11.33 0.17
C ASP A 312 2.39 12.11 1.42
#